data_5fb9c4406248e38e2a9bdee14556567f
#
_entry.id   5fb9c4406248e38e2a9bdee14556567f
#
_cell.length_a   1.000
_cell.length_b   1.000
_cell.length_c   1.000
_cell.angle_alpha   90.00
_cell.angle_beta   90.00
_cell.angle_gamma   90.00
#
_symmetry.space_group_name_H-M   'P 1'
#
loop_
_entity.id
_entity.type
_entity.pdbx_description
1 polymer ?
#
loop_
_entity_poly.entity_id
_entity_poly.type
_entity_poly.pdbx_seq_one_letter_code
_entity_poly.pdbx_strand_id
1 'polypeptide(L)'
;DAMDPQQRLFLESSWKCIEDAGLNPASLSESRCGVFVGCAASDYGRSMSGQGLNAQVLMGGSPSILSARISYLLNLKGPSLAIDTACSSSLVAIAEACNSLLLETSDLALAGGVMIMAGPGMHVMTSKAGMLSKDGRCFAFDARANGFVPGEGVGVILLKRLSDAVRDKDSIYGVIRGWGMNQDGKTNGITAPSVNSQISLEKDVYRRFNIHPETISMVEAHGTGTSF
;
A
#
# COMPACT_ATOMS: atom_id res chain seq x y z
N ASP A 1 16.35 17.99 -3.37
CA ASP A 1 17.25 16.88 -3.70
C ASP A 1 17.29 15.80 -2.60
N ALA A 2 17.25 16.14 -1.30
CA ALA A 2 17.32 15.16 -0.22
C ALA A 2 16.03 14.35 0.00
N MET A 3 14.89 14.73 -0.60
CA MET A 3 13.62 14.04 -0.46
C MET A 3 13.54 12.84 -1.41
N ASP A 4 13.28 11.67 -0.84
CA ASP A 4 13.05 10.41 -1.57
C ASP A 4 11.94 10.56 -2.62
N PRO A 5 12.11 10.04 -3.83
CA PRO A 5 11.05 10.00 -4.84
C PRO A 5 9.74 9.41 -4.33
N GLN A 6 9.77 8.39 -3.45
CA GLN A 6 8.57 7.81 -2.86
C GLN A 6 7.76 8.85 -2.07
N GLN A 7 8.44 9.69 -1.28
CA GLN A 7 7.76 10.77 -0.53
C GLN A 7 7.13 11.80 -1.47
N ARG A 8 7.84 12.18 -2.55
CA ARG A 8 7.34 13.17 -3.53
C ARG A 8 6.12 12.66 -4.28
N LEU A 9 6.22 11.45 -4.82
CA LEU A 9 5.16 10.87 -5.66
C LEU A 9 3.91 10.52 -4.86
N PHE A 10 4.08 10.00 -3.64
CA PHE A 10 2.92 9.71 -2.80
C PHE A 10 2.21 10.99 -2.34
N LEU A 11 2.96 12.05 -2.03
CA LEU A 11 2.39 13.36 -1.71
C LEU A 11 1.61 13.95 -2.89
N GLU A 12 2.19 13.94 -4.09
CA GLU A 12 1.53 14.40 -5.31
C GLU A 12 0.26 13.60 -5.63
N SER A 13 0.36 12.27 -5.51
CA SER A 13 -0.78 11.38 -5.75
C SER A 13 -1.88 11.56 -4.70
N SER A 14 -1.52 11.83 -3.43
CA SER A 14 -2.49 12.16 -2.39
C SER A 14 -3.24 13.45 -2.68
N TRP A 15 -2.53 14.47 -3.14
CA TRP A 15 -3.15 15.73 -3.55
C TRP A 15 -4.13 15.53 -4.70
N LYS A 16 -3.69 14.85 -5.76
CA LYS A 16 -4.56 14.52 -6.92
C LYS A 16 -5.77 13.67 -6.54
N CYS A 17 -5.59 12.73 -5.62
CA CYS A 17 -6.68 11.88 -5.11
C CYS A 17 -7.76 12.70 -4.38
N ILE A 18 -7.37 13.71 -3.61
CA ILE A 18 -8.32 14.62 -2.94
C ILE A 18 -9.07 15.48 -3.95
N GLU A 19 -8.37 16.01 -4.97
CA GLU A 19 -8.99 16.79 -6.05
C GLU A 19 -9.95 15.92 -6.88
N ASP A 20 -9.58 14.68 -7.20
CA ASP A 20 -10.40 13.71 -7.92
C ASP A 20 -11.69 13.34 -7.14
N ALA A 21 -11.60 13.30 -5.82
CA ALA A 21 -12.77 13.16 -4.94
C ALA A 21 -13.68 14.41 -4.90
N GLY A 22 -13.35 15.46 -5.63
CA GLY A 22 -14.09 16.73 -5.65
C GLY A 22 -13.88 17.60 -4.42
N LEU A 23 -12.85 17.32 -3.61
CA LEU A 23 -12.55 18.07 -2.40
C LEU A 23 -11.42 19.08 -2.63
N ASN A 24 -11.52 20.22 -1.96
CA ASN A 24 -10.38 21.12 -1.87
C ASN A 24 -9.42 20.62 -0.80
N PRO A 25 -8.14 20.33 -1.14
CA PRO A 25 -7.16 19.86 -0.15
C PRO A 25 -7.05 20.74 1.09
N ALA A 26 -7.19 22.07 0.95
CA ALA A 26 -7.16 23.00 2.08
C ALA A 26 -8.35 22.83 3.04
N SER A 27 -9.48 22.30 2.58
CA SER A 27 -10.65 22.06 3.42
C SER A 27 -10.49 20.90 4.40
N LEU A 28 -9.48 20.05 4.20
CA LEU A 28 -9.15 18.95 5.11
C LEU A 28 -8.34 19.39 6.33
N SER A 29 -7.89 20.65 6.40
CA SER A 29 -7.14 21.17 7.53
C SER A 29 -7.91 20.98 8.85
N GLU A 30 -7.21 20.53 9.89
CA GLU A 30 -7.75 20.18 11.22
C GLU A 30 -8.71 18.95 11.23
N SER A 31 -8.94 18.32 10.07
CA SER A 31 -9.81 17.12 10.02
C SER A 31 -9.13 15.89 10.59
N ARG A 32 -9.92 14.93 11.06
CA ARG A 32 -9.45 13.60 11.45
C ARG A 32 -9.24 12.69 10.23
N CYS A 33 -8.57 13.21 9.19
CA CYS A 33 -8.17 12.41 8.06
C CYS A 33 -6.91 11.62 8.40
N GLY A 34 -6.99 10.28 8.32
CA GLY A 34 -5.85 9.38 8.52
C GLY A 34 -5.00 9.27 7.26
N VAL A 35 -3.71 8.92 7.41
CA VAL A 35 -2.77 8.64 6.32
C VAL A 35 -2.11 7.30 6.54
N PHE A 36 -2.36 6.33 5.66
CA PHE A 36 -1.89 4.96 5.75
C PHE A 36 -1.14 4.58 4.49
N VAL A 37 0.19 4.42 4.60
CA VAL A 37 1.06 4.25 3.43
C VAL A 37 1.80 2.93 3.50
N GLY A 38 1.56 2.04 2.54
CA GLY A 38 2.38 0.87 2.30
C GLY A 38 3.66 1.28 1.56
N CYS A 39 4.80 1.13 2.22
CA CYS A 39 6.11 1.41 1.62
C CYS A 39 7.22 0.66 2.32
N ALA A 40 8.25 0.31 1.60
CA ALA A 40 9.51 -0.19 2.14
C ALA A 40 10.57 0.91 2.18
N ALA A 41 11.65 0.68 2.93
CA ALA A 41 12.80 1.55 2.90
C ALA A 41 13.40 1.60 1.49
N SER A 42 13.62 2.80 0.96
CA SER A 42 14.18 3.02 -0.37
C SER A 42 15.71 2.92 -0.35
N ASP A 43 16.28 2.57 -1.50
CA ASP A 43 17.72 2.63 -1.73
C ASP A 43 18.22 4.04 -2.17
N TYR A 44 17.32 5.02 -2.26
CA TYR A 44 17.65 6.40 -2.62
C TYR A 44 18.70 7.03 -1.70
N GLY A 45 18.63 6.77 -0.39
CA GLY A 45 19.61 7.24 0.57
C GLY A 45 21.05 6.80 0.29
N ARG A 46 21.23 5.63 -0.38
CA ARG A 46 22.56 5.15 -0.79
C ARG A 46 23.15 5.97 -1.93
N SER A 47 22.32 6.46 -2.84
CA SER A 47 22.74 7.35 -3.94
C SER A 47 23.15 8.74 -3.43
N MET A 48 22.69 9.10 -2.23
CA MET A 48 22.99 10.36 -1.56
C MET A 48 24.24 10.31 -0.66
N SER A 49 24.93 9.16 -0.58
CA SER A 49 26.07 8.96 0.33
C SER A 49 27.24 9.95 0.15
N GLY A 50 27.32 10.63 -0.98
CA GLY A 50 28.28 11.73 -1.23
C GLY A 50 27.92 13.10 -0.63
N GLN A 51 26.67 13.27 -0.12
CA GLN A 51 26.20 14.58 0.42
C GLN A 51 26.38 14.73 1.92
N GLY A 52 26.96 13.74 2.60
CA GLY A 52 27.11 13.70 4.04
C GLY A 52 25.82 13.43 4.80
N LEU A 53 25.93 12.97 6.04
CA LEU A 53 24.79 12.73 6.93
C LEU A 53 24.30 14.05 7.49
N ASN A 54 23.07 14.45 7.17
CA ASN A 54 22.42 15.65 7.70
C ASN A 54 20.92 15.40 7.97
N ALA A 55 20.29 16.34 8.65
CA ALA A 55 18.88 16.25 9.02
C ALA A 55 17.94 16.13 7.80
N GLN A 56 18.28 16.76 6.68
CA GLN A 56 17.48 16.73 5.46
C GLN A 56 17.50 15.33 4.82
N VAL A 57 18.65 14.66 4.82
CA VAL A 57 18.78 13.27 4.33
C VAL A 57 17.99 12.31 5.22
N LEU A 58 18.07 12.49 6.55
CA LEU A 58 17.29 11.67 7.49
C LEU A 58 15.77 11.84 7.26
N MET A 59 15.29 13.08 7.21
CA MET A 59 13.88 13.36 6.98
C MET A 59 13.42 12.97 5.57
N GLY A 60 14.30 13.10 4.60
CA GLY A 60 14.01 12.77 3.20
C GLY A 60 13.91 11.27 2.94
N GLY A 61 14.62 10.42 3.70
CA GLY A 61 14.68 8.98 3.48
C GLY A 61 13.84 8.13 4.43
N SER A 62 13.27 8.72 5.50
CA SER A 62 12.52 7.96 6.51
C SER A 62 11.10 7.63 6.05
N PRO A 63 10.67 6.33 6.05
CA PRO A 63 9.29 5.97 5.75
C PRO A 63 8.26 6.61 6.69
N SER A 64 8.57 6.77 7.97
CA SER A 64 7.68 7.44 8.93
C SER A 64 7.43 8.91 8.58
N ILE A 65 8.41 9.57 7.97
CA ILE A 65 8.26 10.96 7.51
C ILE A 65 7.44 11.03 6.23
N LEU A 66 7.38 9.96 5.43
CA LEU A 66 6.54 9.92 4.23
C LEU A 66 5.06 10.17 4.59
N SER A 67 4.48 9.39 5.48
CA SER A 67 3.09 9.57 5.92
C SER A 67 2.92 10.87 6.72
N ALA A 68 3.85 11.17 7.64
CA ALA A 68 3.81 12.38 8.46
C ALA A 68 3.89 13.68 7.65
N ARG A 69 4.62 13.68 6.52
CA ARG A 69 4.74 14.84 5.64
C ARG A 69 3.41 15.24 5.02
N ILE A 70 2.57 14.28 4.65
CA ILE A 70 1.22 14.51 4.12
C ILE A 70 0.34 15.13 5.21
N SER A 71 0.35 14.52 6.39
CA SER A 71 -0.39 15.04 7.55
C SER A 71 0.08 16.46 7.92
N TYR A 72 1.39 16.71 7.89
CA TYR A 72 1.95 18.04 8.17
C TYR A 72 1.53 19.08 7.13
N LEU A 73 1.67 18.76 5.83
CA LEU A 73 1.37 19.71 4.74
C LEU A 73 -0.12 20.09 4.72
N LEU A 74 -1.00 19.10 4.93
CA LEU A 74 -2.45 19.28 4.89
C LEU A 74 -3.05 19.57 6.28
N ASN A 75 -2.21 19.67 7.33
CA ASN A 75 -2.63 19.89 8.73
C ASN A 75 -3.67 18.88 9.21
N LEU A 76 -3.49 17.58 8.87
CA LEU A 76 -4.41 16.51 9.24
C LEU A 76 -4.17 16.05 10.68
N LYS A 77 -5.22 15.62 11.37
CA LYS A 77 -5.19 15.20 12.79
C LYS A 77 -5.49 13.71 13.00
N GLY A 78 -5.77 12.96 11.95
CA GLY A 78 -5.95 11.51 12.02
C GLY A 78 -4.63 10.75 12.21
N PRO A 79 -4.68 9.42 12.42
CA PRO A 79 -3.50 8.56 12.49
C PRO A 79 -2.63 8.69 11.24
N SER A 80 -1.30 8.59 11.40
CA SER A 80 -0.34 8.68 10.29
C SER A 80 0.66 7.52 10.40
N LEU A 81 0.56 6.55 9.50
CA LEU A 81 1.29 5.29 9.57
C LEU A 81 1.99 4.97 8.25
N ALA A 82 3.25 4.58 8.34
CA ALA A 82 3.99 3.90 7.28
C ALA A 82 4.04 2.41 7.63
N ILE A 83 3.68 1.55 6.69
CA ILE A 83 3.47 0.13 6.89
C ILE A 83 4.36 -0.64 5.92
N ASP A 84 5.19 -1.53 6.45
CA ASP A 84 6.00 -2.45 5.66
C ASP A 84 5.68 -3.90 6.03
N THR A 85 4.96 -4.56 5.16
CA THR A 85 4.66 -5.99 5.18
C THR A 85 5.04 -6.62 3.83
N ALA A 86 6.11 -6.11 3.21
CA ALA A 86 6.58 -6.48 1.88
C ALA A 86 5.50 -6.30 0.81
N CYS A 87 5.23 -7.31 -0.02
CA CYS A 87 4.31 -7.22 -1.16
C CYS A 87 2.86 -6.89 -0.77
N SER A 88 2.45 -7.12 0.48
CA SER A 88 1.10 -6.85 0.97
C SER A 88 0.91 -5.45 1.57
N SER A 89 1.97 -4.65 1.68
CA SER A 89 1.97 -3.37 2.43
C SER A 89 0.82 -2.43 2.05
N SER A 90 0.53 -2.27 0.76
CA SER A 90 -0.52 -1.36 0.30
C SER A 90 -1.93 -1.86 0.68
N LEU A 91 -2.19 -3.18 0.59
CA LEU A 91 -3.48 -3.75 1.00
C LEU A 91 -3.64 -3.73 2.52
N VAL A 92 -2.56 -3.94 3.28
CA VAL A 92 -2.57 -3.79 4.74
C VAL A 92 -2.83 -2.34 5.13
N ALA A 93 -2.24 -1.37 4.44
CA ALA A 93 -2.51 0.05 4.66
C ALA A 93 -4.00 0.40 4.41
N ILE A 94 -4.62 -0.15 3.36
CA ILE A 94 -6.05 0.02 3.08
C ILE A 94 -6.90 -0.65 4.18
N ALA A 95 -6.54 -1.85 4.63
CA ALA A 95 -7.26 -2.55 5.69
C ALA A 95 -7.20 -1.77 7.02
N GLU A 96 -6.04 -1.21 7.39
CA GLU A 96 -5.90 -0.37 8.57
C GLU A 96 -6.67 0.95 8.46
N ALA A 97 -6.73 1.54 7.28
CA ALA A 97 -7.57 2.70 7.02
C ALA A 97 -9.06 2.37 7.23
N CYS A 98 -9.51 1.21 6.73
CA CYS A 98 -10.88 0.73 6.96
C CYS A 98 -11.17 0.50 8.45
N ASN A 99 -10.21 -0.11 9.19
CA ASN A 99 -10.31 -0.29 10.65
C ASN A 99 -10.44 1.06 11.36
N SER A 100 -9.63 2.05 10.97
CA SER A 100 -9.65 3.40 11.55
C SER A 100 -10.99 4.10 11.33
N LEU A 101 -11.60 3.95 10.15
CA LEU A 101 -12.92 4.49 9.84
C LEU A 101 -14.04 3.79 10.62
N LEU A 102 -13.98 2.46 10.76
CA LEU A 102 -14.97 1.70 11.54
C LEU A 102 -14.90 2.01 13.03
N LEU A 103 -13.69 2.18 13.57
CA LEU A 103 -13.45 2.54 14.98
C LEU A 103 -13.63 4.03 15.25
N GLU A 104 -14.03 4.81 14.23
CA GLU A 104 -14.23 6.25 14.32
C GLU A 104 -13.00 7.05 14.80
N THR A 105 -11.81 6.49 14.65
CA THR A 105 -10.55 7.20 14.89
C THR A 105 -10.18 8.12 13.72
N SER A 106 -10.78 7.88 12.55
CA SER A 106 -10.73 8.76 11.38
C SER A 106 -12.13 8.99 10.82
N ASP A 107 -12.34 10.15 10.18
CA ASP A 107 -13.55 10.44 9.41
C ASP A 107 -13.32 10.26 7.90
N LEU A 108 -12.09 10.46 7.47
CA LEU A 108 -11.55 10.23 6.14
C LEU A 108 -10.22 9.50 6.27
N ALA A 109 -9.80 8.80 5.24
CA ALA A 109 -8.46 8.20 5.22
C ALA A 109 -7.88 8.17 3.80
N LEU A 110 -6.67 8.71 3.65
CA LEU A 110 -5.80 8.48 2.50
C LEU A 110 -5.06 7.17 2.73
N ALA A 111 -5.20 6.23 1.82
CA ALA A 111 -4.57 4.92 1.91
C ALA A 111 -4.00 4.47 0.57
N GLY A 112 -2.92 3.73 0.60
CA GLY A 112 -2.32 3.20 -0.63
C GLY A 112 -0.89 2.75 -0.44
N GLY A 113 -0.13 2.76 -1.52
CA GLY A 113 1.28 2.35 -1.46
C GLY A 113 2.14 3.00 -2.54
N VAL A 114 3.42 2.93 -2.31
CA VAL A 114 4.44 3.41 -3.25
C VAL A 114 5.66 2.52 -3.23
N MET A 115 6.19 2.24 -4.41
CA MET A 115 7.47 1.55 -4.60
C MET A 115 8.23 2.20 -5.74
N ILE A 116 9.42 2.73 -5.46
CA ILE A 116 10.35 3.31 -6.45
C ILE A 116 11.73 2.69 -6.21
N MET A 117 12.31 2.17 -7.26
CA MET A 117 13.64 1.56 -7.28
C MET A 117 14.67 2.60 -7.78
N ALA A 118 15.18 3.42 -6.85
CA ALA A 118 16.11 4.50 -7.19
C ALA A 118 17.53 4.00 -7.57
N GLY A 119 17.80 2.72 -7.37
CA GLY A 119 19.08 2.08 -7.68
C GLY A 119 18.91 0.59 -8.01
N PRO A 120 20.01 -0.11 -8.31
CA PRO A 120 19.98 -1.52 -8.71
C PRO A 120 19.79 -2.50 -7.55
N GLY A 121 19.73 -2.03 -6.30
CA GLY A 121 19.79 -2.86 -5.10
C GLY A 121 18.74 -3.97 -5.08
N MET A 122 17.48 -3.63 -5.34
CA MET A 122 16.37 -4.59 -5.38
C MET A 122 16.61 -5.69 -6.44
N HIS A 123 16.96 -5.30 -7.67
CA HIS A 123 17.22 -6.23 -8.75
C HIS A 123 18.41 -7.19 -8.44
N VAL A 124 19.48 -6.65 -7.86
CA VAL A 124 20.64 -7.46 -7.49
C VAL A 124 20.29 -8.47 -6.40
N MET A 125 19.57 -8.03 -5.34
CA MET A 125 19.21 -8.92 -4.23
C MET A 125 18.24 -10.02 -4.65
N THR A 126 17.17 -9.65 -5.37
CA THR A 126 16.15 -10.61 -5.83
C THR A 126 16.68 -11.56 -6.92
N SER A 127 17.60 -11.10 -7.77
CA SER A 127 18.32 -11.97 -8.71
C SER A 127 19.18 -13.00 -7.99
N LYS A 128 19.96 -12.56 -6.98
CA LYS A 128 20.77 -13.49 -6.15
C LYS A 128 19.92 -14.48 -5.37
N ALA A 129 18.72 -14.10 -4.99
CA ALA A 129 17.75 -14.97 -4.33
C ALA A 129 17.04 -15.95 -5.30
N GLY A 130 17.32 -15.86 -6.61
CA GLY A 130 16.69 -16.70 -7.63
C GLY A 130 15.22 -16.44 -7.86
N MET A 131 14.73 -15.22 -7.52
CA MET A 131 13.30 -14.88 -7.55
C MET A 131 12.86 -14.24 -8.87
N LEU A 132 13.81 -13.71 -9.68
CA LEU A 132 13.47 -12.99 -10.91
C LEU A 132 13.25 -13.94 -12.09
N SER A 133 12.27 -13.60 -12.93
CA SER A 133 12.07 -14.24 -14.22
C SER A 133 13.29 -14.03 -15.12
N LYS A 134 13.80 -15.13 -15.70
CA LYS A 134 14.90 -15.09 -16.67
C LYS A 134 14.47 -14.49 -18.01
N ASP A 135 13.19 -14.51 -18.31
CA ASP A 135 12.60 -14.02 -19.56
C ASP A 135 12.10 -12.57 -19.45
N GLY A 136 12.23 -11.95 -18.27
CA GLY A 136 11.76 -10.58 -18.03
C GLY A 136 10.25 -10.44 -18.09
N ARG A 137 9.49 -11.51 -17.79
CA ARG A 137 8.02 -11.53 -17.78
C ARG A 137 7.48 -12.30 -16.58
N CYS A 138 6.41 -11.78 -15.97
CA CYS A 138 5.59 -12.53 -15.02
C CYS A 138 4.63 -13.41 -15.85
N PHE A 139 4.91 -14.69 -15.96
CA PHE A 139 4.01 -15.65 -16.60
C PHE A 139 2.96 -16.12 -15.58
N ALA A 140 2.09 -15.20 -15.15
CA ALA A 140 1.06 -15.49 -14.16
C ALA A 140 0.09 -16.56 -14.69
N PHE A 141 -0.15 -17.62 -13.90
CA PHE A 141 -1.00 -18.77 -14.25
C PHE A 141 -0.58 -19.56 -15.49
N ASP A 142 0.67 -19.46 -15.92
CA ASP A 142 1.20 -20.13 -17.10
C ASP A 142 2.23 -21.20 -16.70
N ALA A 143 2.29 -22.29 -17.44
CA ALA A 143 3.28 -23.35 -17.23
C ALA A 143 4.75 -22.89 -17.41
N ARG A 144 4.97 -21.75 -18.06
CA ARG A 144 6.27 -21.10 -18.23
C ARG A 144 6.71 -20.27 -17.02
N ALA A 145 5.88 -20.20 -15.95
CA ALA A 145 6.21 -19.43 -14.76
C ALA A 145 7.59 -19.78 -14.21
N ASN A 146 8.47 -18.78 -14.09
CA ASN A 146 9.90 -18.98 -13.73
C ASN A 146 10.46 -17.85 -12.85
N GLY A 147 9.61 -17.00 -12.31
CA GLY A 147 9.96 -15.86 -11.47
C GLY A 147 9.11 -14.63 -11.75
N PHE A 148 9.30 -13.60 -10.95
CA PHE A 148 8.59 -12.33 -11.12
C PHE A 148 9.47 -11.25 -11.75
N VAL A 149 8.85 -10.14 -12.17
CA VAL A 149 9.53 -8.91 -12.61
C VAL A 149 9.15 -7.80 -11.64
N PRO A 150 10.14 -7.16 -10.96
CA PRO A 150 9.86 -6.02 -10.10
C PRO A 150 9.23 -4.87 -10.88
N GLY A 151 8.26 -4.20 -10.29
CA GLY A 151 7.60 -3.02 -10.85
C GLY A 151 7.70 -1.82 -9.92
N GLU A 152 7.53 -0.64 -10.47
CA GLU A 152 7.43 0.62 -9.75
C GLU A 152 6.01 1.18 -9.89
N GLY A 153 5.57 1.89 -8.87
CA GLY A 153 4.26 2.51 -8.94
C GLY A 153 3.90 3.27 -7.67
N VAL A 154 2.86 4.06 -7.78
CA VAL A 154 2.19 4.74 -6.68
C VAL A 154 0.69 4.68 -6.91
N GLY A 155 -0.05 4.36 -5.85
CA GLY A 155 -1.50 4.38 -5.86
C GLY A 155 -2.02 4.91 -4.53
N VAL A 156 -3.01 5.80 -4.60
CA VAL A 156 -3.67 6.39 -3.43
C VAL A 156 -5.17 6.38 -3.66
N ILE A 157 -5.90 6.00 -2.63
CA ILE A 157 -7.36 6.09 -2.57
C ILE A 157 -7.78 6.92 -1.37
N LEU A 158 -8.88 7.66 -1.51
CA LEU A 158 -9.53 8.35 -0.41
C LEU A 158 -10.74 7.53 0.05
N LEU A 159 -10.76 7.20 1.32
CA LEU A 159 -11.79 6.37 1.94
C LEU A 159 -12.64 7.20 2.91
N LYS A 160 -13.92 6.86 2.96
CA LYS A 160 -14.90 7.44 3.86
C LYS A 160 -15.97 6.39 4.21
N ARG A 161 -16.58 6.46 5.40
CA ARG A 161 -17.72 5.60 5.70
C ARG A 161 -18.82 5.82 4.68
N LEU A 162 -19.46 4.76 4.19
CA LEU A 162 -20.49 4.84 3.15
C LEU A 162 -21.66 5.73 3.57
N SER A 163 -22.10 5.66 4.83
CA SER A 163 -23.15 6.52 5.37
C SER A 163 -22.83 8.01 5.26
N ASP A 164 -21.57 8.35 5.54
CA ASP A 164 -21.10 9.73 5.48
C ASP A 164 -20.96 10.21 4.03
N ALA A 165 -20.40 9.36 3.15
CA ALA A 165 -20.27 9.66 1.72
C ALA A 165 -21.65 9.90 1.05
N VAL A 166 -22.65 9.08 1.39
CA VAL A 166 -24.02 9.24 0.89
C VAL A 166 -24.67 10.53 1.44
N ARG A 167 -24.53 10.79 2.75
CA ARG A 167 -25.02 12.03 3.36
C ARG A 167 -24.43 13.27 2.70
N ASP A 168 -23.12 13.24 2.45
CA ASP A 168 -22.37 14.39 1.94
C ASP A 168 -22.42 14.48 0.40
N LYS A 169 -23.07 13.51 -0.26
CA LYS A 169 -23.26 13.41 -1.71
C LYS A 169 -21.93 13.31 -2.48
N ASP A 170 -20.96 12.61 -1.89
CA ASP A 170 -19.67 12.38 -2.53
C ASP A 170 -19.80 11.47 -3.76
N SER A 171 -18.90 11.63 -4.71
CA SER A 171 -18.76 10.70 -5.85
C SER A 171 -18.13 9.39 -5.36
N ILE A 172 -18.81 8.26 -5.54
CA ILE A 172 -18.39 6.96 -5.03
C ILE A 172 -18.01 6.06 -6.21
N TYR A 173 -16.73 5.70 -6.33
CA TYR A 173 -16.24 4.76 -7.35
C TYR A 173 -16.56 3.30 -7.01
N GLY A 174 -16.57 2.98 -5.72
CA GLY A 174 -16.82 1.62 -5.26
C GLY A 174 -16.95 1.54 -3.75
N VAL A 175 -17.38 0.39 -3.25
CA VAL A 175 -17.54 0.14 -1.82
C VAL A 175 -16.71 -1.06 -1.42
N ILE A 176 -15.78 -0.89 -0.46
CA ILE A 176 -15.05 -1.98 0.16
C ILE A 176 -16.03 -2.70 1.10
N ARG A 177 -16.41 -3.93 0.74
CA ARG A 177 -17.39 -4.72 1.48
C ARG A 177 -16.78 -5.53 2.61
N GLY A 178 -15.49 -5.87 2.51
CA GLY A 178 -14.79 -6.64 3.52
C GLY A 178 -13.29 -6.62 3.32
N TRP A 179 -12.55 -6.87 4.39
CA TRP A 179 -11.10 -6.96 4.40
C TRP A 179 -10.62 -7.85 5.54
N GLY A 180 -9.40 -8.35 5.42
CA GLY A 180 -8.79 -9.17 6.46
C GLY A 180 -7.30 -9.32 6.25
N MET A 181 -6.64 -9.73 7.31
CA MET A 181 -5.21 -10.02 7.36
C MET A 181 -5.00 -11.25 8.24
N ASN A 182 -4.09 -12.11 7.85
CA ASN A 182 -3.58 -13.19 8.68
C ASN A 182 -2.09 -13.41 8.39
N GLN A 183 -1.52 -14.48 8.93
CA GLN A 183 -0.14 -14.88 8.72
C GLN A 183 -0.08 -16.36 8.35
N ASP A 184 0.85 -16.72 7.47
CA ASP A 184 1.06 -18.10 7.02
C ASP A 184 1.58 -19.03 8.13
N GLY A 185 2.22 -18.46 9.14
CA GLY A 185 2.83 -19.22 10.23
C GLY A 185 4.05 -20.02 9.75
N LYS A 186 4.20 -21.25 10.23
CA LYS A 186 5.33 -22.12 9.87
C LYS A 186 5.05 -22.83 8.55
N THR A 187 5.88 -22.57 7.53
CA THR A 187 5.85 -23.19 6.20
C THR A 187 7.19 -23.85 5.88
N ASN A 188 7.37 -24.37 4.66
CA ASN A 188 8.66 -24.97 4.19
C ASN A 188 9.75 -23.93 3.90
N GLY A 189 9.65 -22.74 4.45
CA GLY A 189 10.59 -21.64 4.32
C GLY A 189 9.88 -20.31 4.59
N ILE A 190 10.61 -19.31 5.08
CA ILE A 190 10.03 -18.03 5.48
C ILE A 190 9.30 -17.28 4.34
N THR A 191 9.64 -17.60 3.10
CA THR A 191 9.03 -17.01 1.90
C THR A 191 8.03 -17.93 1.20
N ALA A 192 7.82 -19.17 1.71
CA ALA A 192 6.90 -20.11 1.11
C ALA A 192 5.45 -19.82 1.57
N PRO A 193 4.49 -19.66 0.63
CA PRO A 193 3.10 -19.38 0.98
C PRO A 193 2.39 -20.60 1.58
N SER A 194 1.29 -20.33 2.30
CA SER A 194 0.39 -21.35 2.84
C SER A 194 -0.99 -21.24 2.19
N VAL A 195 -1.33 -22.20 1.35
CA VAL A 195 -2.67 -22.29 0.73
C VAL A 195 -3.76 -22.35 1.81
N ASN A 196 -3.54 -23.11 2.89
CA ASN A 196 -4.52 -23.23 3.97
C ASN A 196 -4.76 -21.89 4.69
N SER A 197 -3.70 -21.09 4.91
CA SER A 197 -3.83 -19.76 5.52
C SER A 197 -4.60 -18.80 4.62
N GLN A 198 -4.38 -18.84 3.31
CA GLN A 198 -5.12 -18.03 2.34
C GLN A 198 -6.61 -18.42 2.31
N ILE A 199 -6.92 -19.73 2.22
CA ILE A 199 -8.31 -20.23 2.29
C ILE A 199 -8.98 -19.81 3.60
N SER A 200 -8.25 -19.88 4.72
CA SER A 200 -8.79 -19.48 6.04
C SER A 200 -9.12 -17.99 6.08
N LEU A 201 -8.24 -17.16 5.53
CA LEU A 201 -8.44 -15.71 5.45
C LEU A 201 -9.68 -15.37 4.63
N GLU A 202 -9.81 -15.92 3.43
CA GLU A 202 -10.96 -15.66 2.56
C GLU A 202 -12.27 -16.07 3.22
N LYS A 203 -12.33 -17.27 3.78
CA LYS A 203 -13.51 -17.78 4.50
C LYS A 203 -13.87 -16.88 5.70
N ASP A 204 -12.87 -16.40 6.43
CA ASP A 204 -13.10 -15.49 7.56
C ASP A 204 -13.65 -14.14 7.12
N VAL A 205 -13.11 -13.56 6.04
CA VAL A 205 -13.61 -12.31 5.46
C VAL A 205 -15.05 -12.46 4.99
N TYR A 206 -15.36 -13.52 4.23
CA TYR A 206 -16.72 -13.76 3.74
C TYR A 206 -17.71 -13.93 4.90
N ARG A 207 -17.35 -14.68 5.93
CA ARG A 207 -18.18 -14.87 7.12
C ARG A 207 -18.38 -13.57 7.91
N ARG A 208 -17.29 -12.83 8.19
CA ARG A 208 -17.33 -11.62 9.02
C ARG A 208 -18.16 -10.50 8.38
N PHE A 209 -18.10 -10.38 7.08
CA PHE A 209 -18.77 -9.31 6.34
C PHE A 209 -20.03 -9.78 5.60
N ASN A 210 -20.47 -11.02 5.85
CA ASN A 210 -21.65 -11.61 5.22
C ASN A 210 -21.62 -11.47 3.68
N ILE A 211 -20.50 -11.88 3.08
CA ILE A 211 -20.32 -11.89 1.63
C ILE A 211 -20.60 -13.29 1.10
N HIS A 212 -21.51 -13.40 0.14
CA HIS A 212 -21.82 -14.66 -0.55
C HIS A 212 -20.82 -14.87 -1.69
N PRO A 213 -20.04 -15.99 -1.69
CA PRO A 213 -19.02 -16.24 -2.72
C PRO A 213 -19.58 -16.21 -4.15
N GLU A 214 -20.84 -16.64 -4.34
CA GLU A 214 -21.49 -16.64 -5.67
C GLU A 214 -21.66 -15.23 -6.25
N THR A 215 -21.53 -14.18 -5.46
CA THR A 215 -21.60 -12.78 -5.91
C THR A 215 -20.27 -12.25 -6.43
N ILE A 216 -19.18 -13.03 -6.30
CA ILE A 216 -17.86 -12.64 -6.77
C ILE A 216 -17.75 -12.93 -8.27
N SER A 217 -17.59 -11.89 -9.07
CA SER A 217 -17.47 -12.00 -10.52
C SER A 217 -16.04 -11.99 -11.03
N MET A 218 -15.08 -11.51 -10.22
CA MET A 218 -13.68 -11.41 -10.59
C MET A 218 -12.78 -11.58 -9.36
N VAL A 219 -11.63 -12.22 -9.56
CA VAL A 219 -10.57 -12.34 -8.54
C VAL A 219 -9.29 -11.76 -9.13
N GLU A 220 -8.76 -10.71 -8.51
CA GLU A 220 -7.42 -10.20 -8.77
C GLU A 220 -6.45 -10.88 -7.81
N ALA A 221 -5.64 -11.80 -8.33
CA ALA A 221 -4.70 -12.56 -7.52
C ALA A 221 -3.31 -11.94 -7.51
N HIS A 222 -2.46 -12.40 -6.60
CA HIS A 222 -1.07 -11.94 -6.54
C HIS A 222 -0.29 -12.21 -7.83
N GLY A 223 -0.46 -13.38 -8.46
CA GLY A 223 -0.08 -13.67 -9.84
C GLY A 223 1.38 -13.42 -10.20
N THR A 224 2.32 -13.70 -9.30
CA THR A 224 3.74 -13.38 -9.47
C THR A 224 4.45 -14.15 -10.58
N GLY A 225 3.88 -15.27 -11.04
CA GLY A 225 4.50 -16.11 -12.06
C GLY A 225 5.70 -16.92 -11.53
N THR A 226 5.72 -17.20 -10.23
CA THR A 226 6.67 -18.11 -9.61
C THR A 226 6.16 -19.56 -9.73
N SER A 227 7.08 -20.51 -9.96
CA SER A 227 6.77 -21.93 -9.91
C SER A 227 6.72 -22.40 -8.45
N PHE A 228 5.53 -22.71 -7.94
CA PHE A 228 5.30 -23.37 -6.65
C PHE A 228 4.47 -24.62 -6.87
#